data_3e0a52d06268c2961a913449d81d510e
#
_entry.id   3e0a52d06268c2961a913449d81d510e
#
_cell.length_a   1.000
_cell.length_b   1.000
_cell.length_c   1.000
_cell.angle_alpha   90.00
_cell.angle_beta   90.00
_cell.angle_gamma   90.00
#
_symmetry.space_group_name_H-M   'P 1'
#
loop_
_entity.id
_entity.type
_entity.pdbx_description
1 polymer ?
#
loop_
_entity_poly.entity_id
_entity_poly.type
_entity_poly.pdbx_seq_one_letter_code
_entity_poly.pdbx_strand_id
1 'polypeptide(L)'
;MSATLSKLRISWVGRALLAYAVSALALVVLGLAAPGSAVFFPLVSLWCNLALFGLVLVVLRLADVKFDLFHWAVIIGFWAAALLYFYWAETRRSFVYIWDYVNYINKQYNAEAAFLQGPAVGFHFILDSLAEDYTNFNTLFLEFPFCLTDRTGDSFAICQVFSIVPMLLLLLAGLVVKVGQMLQVKNRFWYFLIGLSWTFTYPWLRMSAVLSQPDWFGLIFAFSILLLTLDFRFEKLDLPRFGLLFLATA
;
A
#
# COMPACT_ATOMS: atom_id res chain seq x y z
N MET A 1 30.55 23.03 -29.84
CA MET A 1 29.12 22.69 -29.68
C MET A 1 28.87 21.29 -29.11
N SER A 2 29.73 20.74 -28.24
CA SER A 2 29.59 19.35 -27.73
C SER A 2 29.46 19.22 -26.21
N ALA A 3 29.35 20.34 -25.47
CA ALA A 3 29.37 20.33 -24.00
C ALA A 3 28.00 20.38 -23.31
N THR A 4 26.88 20.45 -24.06
CA THR A 4 25.56 20.71 -23.51
C THR A 4 24.64 19.46 -23.42
N LEU A 5 25.02 18.34 -24.01
CA LEU A 5 24.20 17.12 -24.00
C LEU A 5 24.47 16.14 -22.85
N SER A 6 25.48 16.38 -22.01
CA SER A 6 25.86 15.47 -20.92
C SER A 6 25.11 15.68 -19.60
N LYS A 7 24.21 16.65 -19.49
CA LYS A 7 23.55 17.05 -18.23
C LYS A 7 22.12 16.57 -18.03
N LEU A 8 21.51 15.88 -18.96
CA LEU A 8 20.19 15.25 -18.77
C LEU A 8 20.32 13.79 -18.27
N ARG A 9 21.11 13.53 -17.24
CA ARG A 9 20.91 12.33 -16.44
C ARG A 9 19.64 12.53 -15.62
N ILE A 10 18.51 12.20 -16.23
CA ILE A 10 17.24 12.06 -15.48
C ILE A 10 17.55 11.15 -14.29
N SER A 11 17.34 11.68 -13.07
CA SER A 11 17.54 10.92 -11.85
C SER A 11 16.71 9.62 -11.93
N TRP A 12 17.10 8.56 -11.21
CA TRP A 12 16.31 7.32 -11.19
C TRP A 12 14.84 7.59 -10.79
N VAL A 13 14.60 8.57 -9.90
CA VAL A 13 13.25 9.06 -9.52
C VAL A 13 12.52 9.64 -10.73
N GLY A 14 13.20 10.49 -11.53
CA GLY A 14 12.61 11.05 -12.73
C GLY A 14 12.23 9.97 -13.76
N ARG A 15 13.05 8.91 -13.90
CA ARG A 15 12.73 7.76 -14.77
C ARG A 15 11.54 6.95 -14.24
N ALA A 16 11.48 6.73 -12.92
CA ALA A 16 10.36 6.05 -12.29
C ALA A 16 9.06 6.85 -12.45
N LEU A 17 9.08 8.16 -12.20
CA LEU A 17 7.93 9.04 -12.40
C LEU A 17 7.48 9.09 -13.87
N LEU A 18 8.42 9.13 -14.81
CA LEU A 18 8.09 9.10 -16.24
C LEU A 18 7.46 7.76 -16.63
N ALA A 19 8.03 6.64 -16.20
CA ALA A 19 7.44 5.32 -16.45
C ALA A 19 6.04 5.20 -15.85
N TYR A 20 5.85 5.73 -14.65
CA TYR A 20 4.55 5.77 -13.99
C TYR A 20 3.54 6.64 -14.74
N ALA A 21 3.94 7.82 -15.21
CA ALA A 21 3.07 8.70 -16.01
C ALA A 21 2.71 8.07 -17.38
N VAL A 22 3.66 7.39 -18.03
CA VAL A 22 3.41 6.68 -19.29
C VAL A 22 2.45 5.51 -19.06
N SER A 23 2.59 4.76 -17.98
CA SER A 23 1.66 3.67 -17.66
C SER A 23 0.26 4.18 -17.30
N ALA A 24 0.14 5.33 -16.64
CA ALA A 24 -1.15 5.99 -16.41
C ALA A 24 -1.83 6.38 -17.73
N LEU A 25 -1.07 6.98 -18.64
CA LEU A 25 -1.59 7.32 -19.96
C LEU A 25 -2.04 6.07 -20.75
N ALA A 26 -1.27 4.99 -20.68
CA ALA A 26 -1.64 3.72 -21.31
C ALA A 26 -2.96 3.15 -20.75
N LEU A 27 -3.18 3.26 -19.44
CA LEU A 27 -4.45 2.88 -18.81
C LEU A 27 -5.61 3.77 -19.28
N VAL A 28 -5.41 5.07 -19.39
CA VAL A 28 -6.44 5.96 -19.93
C VAL A 28 -6.80 5.58 -21.37
N VAL A 29 -5.80 5.33 -22.22
CA VAL A 29 -6.02 4.90 -23.61
C VAL A 29 -6.77 3.56 -23.65
N LEU A 30 -6.39 2.60 -22.80
CA LEU A 30 -7.09 1.31 -22.72
C LEU A 30 -8.56 1.49 -22.30
N GLY A 31 -8.82 2.32 -21.29
CA GLY A 31 -10.17 2.62 -20.83
C GLY A 31 -11.05 3.27 -21.89
N LEU A 32 -10.46 4.13 -22.74
CA LEU A 32 -11.17 4.77 -23.87
C LEU A 32 -11.37 3.81 -25.06
N ALA A 33 -10.38 2.95 -25.34
CA ALA A 33 -10.42 2.02 -26.47
C ALA A 33 -11.30 0.79 -26.22
N ALA A 34 -11.41 0.34 -24.96
CA ALA A 34 -12.16 -0.85 -24.57
C ALA A 34 -12.99 -0.60 -23.30
N PRO A 35 -13.97 0.31 -23.36
CA PRO A 35 -14.84 0.60 -22.21
C PRO A 35 -15.61 -0.67 -21.83
N GLY A 36 -15.64 -0.98 -20.53
CA GLY A 36 -16.28 -2.20 -20.00
C GLY A 36 -15.42 -3.47 -20.10
N SER A 37 -14.12 -3.34 -20.42
CA SER A 37 -13.21 -4.48 -20.40
C SER A 37 -13.03 -5.00 -18.95
N ALA A 38 -13.25 -6.30 -18.75
CA ALA A 38 -13.04 -6.97 -17.45
C ALA A 38 -11.58 -6.90 -16.96
N VAL A 39 -10.63 -6.59 -17.84
CA VAL A 39 -9.20 -6.45 -17.50
C VAL A 39 -8.86 -5.06 -17.01
N PHE A 40 -9.69 -4.06 -17.30
CA PHE A 40 -9.37 -2.65 -17.00
C PHE A 40 -9.25 -2.39 -15.51
N PHE A 41 -10.24 -2.80 -14.70
CA PHE A 41 -10.24 -2.54 -13.27
C PHE A 41 -9.09 -3.27 -12.52
N PRO A 42 -8.80 -4.56 -12.78
CA PRO A 42 -7.60 -5.21 -12.26
C PRO A 42 -6.29 -4.47 -12.59
N LEU A 43 -6.13 -3.94 -13.81
CA LEU A 43 -4.94 -3.17 -14.18
C LEU A 43 -4.86 -1.82 -13.44
N VAL A 44 -5.98 -1.12 -13.27
CA VAL A 44 -6.04 0.08 -12.43
C VAL A 44 -5.65 -0.26 -11.00
N SER A 45 -6.17 -1.34 -10.45
CA SER A 45 -5.84 -1.81 -9.10
C SER A 45 -4.35 -2.14 -8.95
N LEU A 46 -3.76 -2.87 -9.88
CA LEU A 46 -2.33 -3.15 -9.90
C LEU A 46 -1.52 -1.85 -9.92
N TRP A 47 -1.91 -0.91 -10.77
CA TRP A 47 -1.25 0.38 -10.89
C TRP A 47 -1.32 1.19 -9.58
N CYS A 48 -2.48 1.22 -8.91
CA CYS A 48 -2.65 1.85 -7.61
C CYS A 48 -1.76 1.20 -6.52
N ASN A 49 -1.66 -0.13 -6.51
CA ASN A 49 -0.77 -0.85 -5.59
C ASN A 49 0.71 -0.49 -5.82
N LEU A 50 1.15 -0.46 -7.07
CA LEU A 50 2.52 -0.06 -7.42
C LEU A 50 2.81 1.39 -7.06
N ALA A 51 1.83 2.29 -7.22
CA ALA A 51 1.93 3.68 -6.80
C ALA A 51 2.13 3.82 -5.30
N LEU A 52 1.27 3.16 -4.52
CA LEU A 52 1.33 3.21 -3.06
C LEU A 52 2.63 2.58 -2.54
N PHE A 53 3.05 1.45 -3.12
CA PHE A 53 4.33 0.84 -2.81
C PHE A 53 5.51 1.78 -3.12
N GLY A 54 5.48 2.41 -4.29
CA GLY A 54 6.47 3.41 -4.69
C GLY A 54 6.51 4.61 -3.73
N LEU A 55 5.35 5.09 -3.29
CA LEU A 55 5.24 6.16 -2.29
C LEU A 55 5.89 5.75 -0.96
N VAL A 56 5.61 4.54 -0.48
CA VAL A 56 6.24 4.01 0.75
C VAL A 56 7.76 3.97 0.62
N LEU A 57 8.29 3.50 -0.53
CA LEU A 57 9.74 3.51 -0.77
C LEU A 57 10.34 4.92 -0.79
N VAL A 58 9.62 5.91 -1.33
CA VAL A 58 10.03 7.32 -1.29
C VAL A 58 10.05 7.84 0.15
N VAL A 59 9.02 7.55 0.95
CA VAL A 59 8.97 7.91 2.38
C VAL A 59 10.16 7.34 3.14
N LEU A 60 10.44 6.04 2.99
CA LEU A 60 11.59 5.38 3.62
C LEU A 60 12.91 6.03 3.23
N ARG A 61 13.07 6.37 1.96
CA ARG A 61 14.27 7.05 1.48
C ARG A 61 14.42 8.46 2.04
N LEU A 62 13.34 9.24 2.11
CA LEU A 62 13.35 10.58 2.69
C LEU A 62 13.62 10.56 4.20
N ALA A 63 13.19 9.50 4.88
CA ALA A 63 13.50 9.23 6.27
C ALA A 63 14.95 8.69 6.49
N ASP A 64 15.76 8.58 5.43
CA ASP A 64 17.11 7.98 5.44
C ASP A 64 17.14 6.55 6.04
N VAL A 65 16.09 5.78 5.78
CA VAL A 65 16.04 4.37 6.15
C VAL A 65 16.71 3.54 5.05
N LYS A 66 17.65 2.68 5.45
CA LYS A 66 18.37 1.77 4.54
C LYS A 66 18.15 0.34 5.01
N PHE A 67 17.59 -0.47 4.12
CA PHE A 67 17.47 -1.91 4.32
C PHE A 67 18.61 -2.62 3.60
N ASP A 68 19.26 -3.54 4.31
CA ASP A 68 20.16 -4.53 3.72
C ASP A 68 19.40 -5.82 3.40
N LEU A 69 20.11 -6.81 2.87
CA LEU A 69 19.53 -8.11 2.48
C LEU A 69 18.82 -8.81 3.64
N PHE A 70 19.36 -8.68 4.87
CA PHE A 70 18.76 -9.28 6.05
C PHE A 70 17.39 -8.65 6.35
N HIS A 71 17.29 -7.32 6.35
CA HIS A 71 16.02 -6.63 6.57
C HIS A 71 14.96 -7.06 5.54
N TRP A 72 15.33 -7.13 4.27
CA TRP A 72 14.43 -7.60 3.23
C TRP A 72 13.98 -9.05 3.44
N ALA A 73 14.90 -9.95 3.78
CA ALA A 73 14.57 -11.34 4.04
C ALA A 73 13.59 -11.50 5.20
N VAL A 74 13.77 -10.74 6.28
CA VAL A 74 12.87 -10.73 7.44
C VAL A 74 11.50 -10.17 7.05
N ILE A 75 11.43 -9.03 6.34
CA ILE A 75 10.17 -8.41 5.91
C ILE A 75 9.38 -9.38 5.02
N ILE A 76 10.03 -9.99 4.02
CA ILE A 76 9.39 -10.97 3.14
C ILE A 76 8.95 -12.21 3.91
N GLY A 77 9.77 -12.68 4.87
CA GLY A 77 9.42 -13.80 5.74
C GLY A 77 8.17 -13.53 6.58
N PHE A 78 8.06 -12.34 7.18
CA PHE A 78 6.85 -11.94 7.91
C PHE A 78 5.62 -11.84 7.02
N TRP A 79 5.77 -11.27 5.84
CA TRP A 79 4.67 -11.22 4.87
C TRP A 79 4.21 -12.60 4.43
N ALA A 80 5.14 -13.48 4.07
CA ALA A 80 4.82 -14.87 3.72
C ALA A 80 4.14 -15.61 4.88
N ALA A 81 4.64 -15.43 6.11
CA ALA A 81 4.03 -16.01 7.31
C ALA A 81 2.61 -15.48 7.53
N ALA A 82 2.37 -14.19 7.30
CA ALA A 82 1.04 -13.60 7.36
C ALA A 82 0.10 -14.22 6.33
N LEU A 83 0.51 -14.32 5.07
CA LEU A 83 -0.28 -14.95 4.01
C LEU A 83 -0.63 -16.40 4.35
N LEU A 84 0.36 -17.18 4.80
CA LEU A 84 0.15 -18.58 5.19
C LEU A 84 -0.81 -18.69 6.39
N TYR A 85 -0.65 -17.81 7.39
CA TYR A 85 -1.53 -17.79 8.57
C TYR A 85 -2.97 -17.47 8.18
N PHE A 86 -3.19 -16.44 7.38
CA PHE A 86 -4.52 -16.05 6.95
C PHE A 86 -5.15 -17.11 6.05
N TYR A 87 -4.40 -17.67 5.10
CA TYR A 87 -4.87 -18.78 4.28
C TYR A 87 -5.29 -19.99 5.14
N TRP A 88 -4.47 -20.37 6.12
CA TRP A 88 -4.78 -21.45 7.05
C TRP A 88 -6.00 -21.11 7.93
N ALA A 89 -6.09 -19.89 8.42
CA ALA A 89 -7.19 -19.47 9.29
C ALA A 89 -8.51 -19.47 8.52
N GLU A 90 -8.55 -18.91 7.30
CA GLU A 90 -9.73 -18.81 6.46
C GLU A 90 -10.22 -20.19 6.00
N THR A 91 -9.32 -21.10 5.61
CA THR A 91 -9.69 -22.43 5.14
C THR A 91 -10.17 -23.39 6.23
N ARG A 92 -9.93 -23.09 7.51
CA ARG A 92 -10.25 -23.97 8.64
C ARG A 92 -11.27 -23.44 9.63
N ARG A 93 -11.63 -22.18 9.54
CA ARG A 93 -12.60 -21.56 10.46
C ARG A 93 -13.81 -21.11 9.68
N SER A 94 -14.99 -21.50 10.14
CA SER A 94 -16.25 -20.87 9.73
C SER A 94 -16.30 -19.50 10.39
N PHE A 95 -15.77 -18.47 9.75
CA PHE A 95 -15.91 -17.12 10.24
C PHE A 95 -17.35 -16.66 10.04
N VAL A 96 -17.95 -16.18 11.09
CA VAL A 96 -19.14 -15.34 10.98
C VAL A 96 -18.64 -13.96 10.59
N TYR A 97 -18.73 -13.63 9.31
CA TYR A 97 -18.37 -12.30 8.82
C TYR A 97 -19.29 -11.26 9.46
N ILE A 98 -18.68 -10.31 10.16
CA ILE A 98 -19.39 -9.23 10.81
C ILE A 98 -19.84 -8.23 9.73
N TRP A 99 -20.91 -7.51 10.00
CA TRP A 99 -21.60 -6.53 9.17
C TRP A 99 -20.67 -5.70 8.26
N ASP A 100 -19.60 -5.13 8.79
CA ASP A 100 -18.68 -4.30 8.01
C ASP A 100 -17.94 -5.07 6.92
N TYR A 101 -17.55 -6.30 7.19
CA TYR A 101 -16.85 -7.15 6.22
C TYR A 101 -17.72 -7.47 5.02
N VAL A 102 -18.98 -7.86 5.26
CA VAL A 102 -19.96 -8.14 4.18
C VAL A 102 -20.18 -6.88 3.35
N ASN A 103 -20.22 -5.72 3.99
CA ASN A 103 -20.36 -4.43 3.30
C ASN A 103 -19.18 -4.15 2.36
N TYR A 104 -17.93 -4.38 2.80
CA TYR A 104 -16.75 -4.18 1.95
C TYR A 104 -16.65 -5.15 0.77
N ILE A 105 -17.02 -6.42 0.96
CA ILE A 105 -17.11 -7.38 -0.15
C ILE A 105 -18.16 -6.93 -1.17
N ASN A 106 -19.33 -6.54 -0.72
CA ASN A 106 -20.39 -6.04 -1.60
C ASN A 106 -19.93 -4.79 -2.37
N LYS A 107 -19.20 -3.89 -1.72
CA LYS A 107 -18.59 -2.74 -2.38
C LYS A 107 -17.57 -3.14 -3.44
N GLN A 108 -16.80 -4.20 -3.22
CA GLN A 108 -15.86 -4.73 -4.21
C GLN A 108 -16.62 -5.23 -5.47
N TYR A 109 -17.66 -6.02 -5.30
CA TYR A 109 -18.48 -6.48 -6.43
C TYR A 109 -19.19 -5.32 -7.15
N ASN A 110 -19.69 -4.33 -6.42
CA ASN A 110 -20.33 -3.17 -7.00
C ASN A 110 -19.33 -2.29 -7.77
N ALA A 111 -18.10 -2.15 -7.28
CA ALA A 111 -17.03 -1.44 -7.99
C ALA A 111 -16.69 -2.16 -9.31
N GLU A 112 -16.53 -3.48 -9.28
CA GLU A 112 -16.32 -4.28 -10.49
C GLU A 112 -17.46 -4.07 -11.50
N ALA A 113 -18.71 -4.20 -11.06
CA ALA A 113 -19.88 -3.99 -11.90
C ALA A 113 -19.93 -2.56 -12.48
N ALA A 114 -19.52 -1.55 -11.73
CA ALA A 114 -19.45 -0.17 -12.19
C ALA A 114 -18.34 0.01 -13.26
N PHE A 115 -17.16 -0.58 -13.06
CA PHE A 115 -16.08 -0.53 -14.05
C PHE A 115 -16.40 -1.32 -15.33
N LEU A 116 -17.18 -2.39 -15.24
CA LEU A 116 -17.68 -3.11 -16.43
C LEU A 116 -18.68 -2.27 -17.25
N GLN A 117 -19.37 -1.29 -16.65
CA GLN A 117 -20.19 -0.34 -17.39
C GLN A 117 -19.34 0.74 -18.08
N GLY A 118 -18.11 0.95 -17.63
CA GLY A 118 -17.14 1.86 -18.22
C GLY A 118 -16.28 2.56 -17.16
N PRO A 119 -15.07 3.00 -17.54
CA PRO A 119 -14.13 3.64 -16.62
C PRO A 119 -14.72 4.85 -15.88
N ALA A 120 -15.48 5.70 -16.59
CA ALA A 120 -16.10 6.88 -15.98
C ALA A 120 -17.08 6.50 -14.88
N VAL A 121 -17.92 5.49 -15.09
CA VAL A 121 -18.90 5.00 -14.10
C VAL A 121 -18.16 4.42 -12.89
N GLY A 122 -17.12 3.62 -13.13
CA GLY A 122 -16.31 3.03 -12.07
C GLY A 122 -15.62 4.10 -11.20
N PHE A 123 -14.99 5.09 -11.81
CA PHE A 123 -14.35 6.17 -11.06
C PHE A 123 -15.37 7.06 -10.32
N HIS A 124 -16.54 7.36 -10.91
CA HIS A 124 -17.62 8.04 -10.20
C HIS A 124 -18.07 7.26 -8.96
N PHE A 125 -18.27 5.96 -9.09
CA PHE A 125 -18.62 5.09 -7.97
C PHE A 125 -17.62 5.17 -6.81
N ILE A 126 -16.32 5.27 -7.11
CA ILE A 126 -15.28 5.43 -6.10
C ILE A 126 -15.32 6.84 -5.49
N LEU A 127 -15.35 7.88 -6.33
CA LEU A 127 -15.23 9.27 -5.89
C LEU A 127 -16.45 9.73 -5.08
N ASP A 128 -17.65 9.33 -5.48
CA ASP A 128 -18.89 9.68 -4.79
C ASP A 128 -18.93 9.14 -3.36
N SER A 129 -18.22 8.04 -3.10
CA SER A 129 -18.15 7.43 -1.78
C SER A 129 -17.14 8.08 -0.82
N LEU A 130 -16.32 9.03 -1.29
CA LEU A 130 -15.30 9.64 -0.42
C LEU A 130 -15.89 10.49 0.72
N ALA A 131 -17.14 10.92 0.58
CA ALA A 131 -17.90 11.64 1.61
C ALA A 131 -18.72 10.70 2.52
N GLU A 132 -18.71 9.40 2.27
CA GLU A 132 -19.45 8.40 3.06
C GLU A 132 -18.58 7.84 4.20
N ASP A 133 -19.22 7.35 5.25
CA ASP A 133 -18.56 6.66 6.38
C ASP A 133 -17.77 5.42 5.91
N TYR A 134 -18.23 4.77 4.85
CA TYR A 134 -17.64 3.60 4.23
C TYR A 134 -17.22 3.92 2.79
N THR A 135 -15.99 4.37 2.61
CA THR A 135 -15.49 4.69 1.26
C THR A 135 -15.25 3.43 0.40
N ASN A 136 -15.51 3.56 -0.91
CA ASN A 136 -15.18 2.53 -1.90
C ASN A 136 -13.69 2.57 -2.32
N PHE A 137 -12.91 3.50 -1.77
CA PHE A 137 -11.51 3.70 -2.14
C PHE A 137 -10.64 2.43 -2.01
N ASN A 138 -10.92 1.60 -1.00
CA ASN A 138 -10.21 0.34 -0.75
C ASN A 138 -10.28 -0.63 -1.93
N THR A 139 -11.38 -0.62 -2.68
CA THR A 139 -11.59 -1.51 -3.83
C THR A 139 -10.54 -1.32 -4.93
N LEU A 140 -9.99 -0.09 -5.05
CA LEU A 140 -8.91 0.21 -6.00
C LEU A 140 -7.64 -0.61 -5.76
N PHE A 141 -7.41 -1.09 -4.53
CA PHE A 141 -6.20 -1.82 -4.17
C PHE A 141 -6.43 -3.33 -4.10
N LEU A 142 -7.67 -3.77 -4.01
CA LEU A 142 -8.00 -5.17 -3.77
C LEU A 142 -8.35 -5.94 -5.04
N GLU A 143 -8.78 -5.25 -6.10
CA GLU A 143 -9.25 -5.93 -7.32
C GLU A 143 -8.17 -6.76 -8.00
N PHE A 144 -6.91 -6.27 -8.06
CA PHE A 144 -5.85 -7.02 -8.73
C PHE A 144 -5.63 -8.41 -8.12
N PRO A 145 -5.40 -8.58 -6.80
CA PRO A 145 -5.31 -9.92 -6.24
C PRO A 145 -6.67 -10.65 -6.23
N PHE A 146 -7.78 -9.94 -6.05
CA PHE A 146 -9.11 -10.54 -5.96
C PHE A 146 -9.54 -11.19 -7.28
N CYS A 147 -9.21 -10.61 -8.43
CA CYS A 147 -9.51 -11.20 -9.73
C CYS A 147 -8.72 -12.49 -10.01
N LEU A 148 -7.65 -12.76 -9.26
CA LEU A 148 -6.84 -13.99 -9.36
C LEU A 148 -7.33 -15.12 -8.43
N THR A 149 -8.37 -14.88 -7.64
CA THR A 149 -8.95 -15.82 -6.68
C THR A 149 -10.31 -16.33 -7.14
N ASP A 150 -10.92 -17.18 -6.33
CA ASP A 150 -12.29 -17.64 -6.49
C ASP A 150 -13.36 -16.58 -6.14
N ARG A 151 -12.91 -15.36 -5.78
CA ARG A 151 -13.75 -14.20 -5.44
C ARG A 151 -14.75 -14.46 -4.32
N THR A 152 -14.37 -15.27 -3.36
CA THR A 152 -15.16 -15.52 -2.14
C THR A 152 -14.83 -14.53 -1.03
N GLY A 153 -15.61 -14.53 0.05
CA GLY A 153 -15.30 -13.77 1.25
C GLY A 153 -13.94 -14.13 1.82
N ASP A 154 -13.60 -15.40 1.87
CA ASP A 154 -12.34 -15.91 2.41
C ASP A 154 -11.14 -15.36 1.60
N SER A 155 -11.26 -15.37 0.28
CA SER A 155 -10.21 -14.83 -0.60
C SER A 155 -10.07 -13.31 -0.49
N PHE A 156 -11.12 -12.58 -0.13
CA PHE A 156 -11.07 -11.14 0.05
C PHE A 156 -10.12 -10.72 1.19
N ALA A 157 -10.15 -11.42 2.35
CA ALA A 157 -9.22 -11.18 3.45
C ALA A 157 -7.76 -11.46 3.02
N ILE A 158 -7.54 -12.55 2.28
CA ILE A 158 -6.20 -12.88 1.75
C ILE A 158 -5.70 -11.79 0.80
N CYS A 159 -6.57 -11.24 -0.04
CA CYS A 159 -6.22 -10.14 -0.94
C CYS A 159 -5.79 -8.87 -0.20
N GLN A 160 -6.40 -8.57 0.94
CA GLN A 160 -5.97 -7.47 1.80
C GLN A 160 -4.57 -7.69 2.36
N VAL A 161 -4.30 -8.89 2.89
CA VAL A 161 -2.97 -9.24 3.38
C VAL A 161 -1.94 -9.19 2.26
N PHE A 162 -2.30 -9.59 1.06
CA PHE A 162 -1.43 -9.53 -0.11
C PHE A 162 -1.08 -8.09 -0.49
N SER A 163 -2.06 -7.20 -0.57
CA SER A 163 -1.88 -5.84 -1.11
C SER A 163 -1.36 -4.85 -0.07
N ILE A 164 -1.88 -4.88 1.16
CA ILE A 164 -1.68 -3.79 2.13
C ILE A 164 -0.59 -4.12 3.15
N VAL A 165 -0.55 -5.36 3.63
CA VAL A 165 0.40 -5.76 4.67
C VAL A 165 1.87 -5.55 4.29
N PRO A 166 2.34 -5.76 3.03
CA PRO A 166 3.72 -5.46 2.67
C PRO A 166 4.11 -4.00 2.91
N MET A 167 3.21 -3.07 2.63
CA MET A 167 3.45 -1.64 2.80
C MET A 167 3.53 -1.26 4.28
N LEU A 168 2.64 -1.82 5.10
CA LEU A 168 2.68 -1.64 6.55
C LEU A 168 3.95 -2.25 7.17
N LEU A 169 4.34 -3.45 6.75
CA LEU A 169 5.57 -4.08 7.21
C LEU A 169 6.80 -3.27 6.86
N LEU A 170 6.86 -2.69 5.67
CA LEU A 170 7.95 -1.81 5.25
C LEU A 170 8.04 -0.56 6.13
N LEU A 171 6.91 0.07 6.42
CA LEU A 171 6.87 1.27 7.27
C LEU A 171 7.22 0.94 8.73
N LEU A 172 6.67 -0.15 9.28
CA LEU A 172 7.01 -0.63 10.62
C LEU A 172 8.49 -1.01 10.72
N ALA A 173 9.02 -1.73 9.73
CA ALA A 173 10.44 -2.04 9.65
C ALA A 173 11.29 -0.76 9.59
N GLY A 174 10.84 0.22 8.80
CA GLY A 174 11.47 1.54 8.72
C GLY A 174 11.50 2.26 10.07
N LEU A 175 10.39 2.24 10.80
CA LEU A 175 10.31 2.81 12.15
C LEU A 175 11.27 2.12 13.12
N VAL A 176 11.30 0.78 13.13
CA VAL A 176 12.22 0.00 13.99
C VAL A 176 13.68 0.35 13.67
N VAL A 177 14.05 0.39 12.38
CA VAL A 177 15.41 0.77 11.96
C VAL A 177 15.74 2.19 12.40
N LYS A 178 14.82 3.14 12.18
CA LYS A 178 15.03 4.55 12.52
C LYS A 178 15.19 4.77 14.02
N VAL A 179 14.31 4.18 14.82
CA VAL A 179 14.42 4.24 16.29
C VAL A 179 15.73 3.58 16.78
N GLY A 180 16.11 2.43 16.18
CA GLY A 180 17.38 1.78 16.50
C GLY A 180 18.61 2.64 16.17
N GLN A 181 18.55 3.43 15.07
CA GLN A 181 19.60 4.40 14.72
C GLN A 181 19.66 5.54 15.75
N MET A 182 18.50 6.09 16.14
CA MET A 182 18.42 7.17 17.14
C MET A 182 18.93 6.73 18.52
N LEU A 183 18.62 5.52 18.94
CA LEU A 183 19.06 4.93 20.20
C LEU A 183 20.47 4.35 20.14
N GLN A 184 21.15 4.42 19.00
CA GLN A 184 22.50 3.88 18.77
C GLN A 184 22.64 2.39 19.20
N VAL A 185 21.61 1.60 18.90
CA VAL A 185 21.56 0.19 19.32
C VAL A 185 22.72 -0.59 18.69
N LYS A 186 23.54 -1.26 19.54
CA LYS A 186 24.71 -2.03 19.10
C LYS A 186 24.32 -3.31 18.36
N ASN A 187 23.34 -4.07 18.90
CA ASN A 187 22.90 -5.32 18.29
C ASN A 187 21.67 -5.10 17.42
N ARG A 188 21.90 -4.60 16.21
CA ARG A 188 20.84 -4.24 15.24
C ARG A 188 20.00 -5.43 14.79
N PHE A 189 20.60 -6.63 14.72
CA PHE A 189 19.92 -7.85 14.30
C PHE A 189 18.75 -8.21 15.23
N TRP A 190 19.06 -8.45 16.52
CA TRP A 190 18.04 -8.84 17.48
C TRP A 190 17.04 -7.71 17.76
N TYR A 191 17.51 -6.48 17.79
CA TYR A 191 16.64 -5.32 17.94
C TYR A 191 15.61 -5.25 16.82
N PHE A 192 16.04 -5.41 15.57
CA PHE A 192 15.13 -5.40 14.42
C PHE A 192 14.14 -6.56 14.46
N LEU A 193 14.62 -7.78 14.69
CA LEU A 193 13.77 -8.97 14.72
C LEU A 193 12.73 -8.89 15.86
N ILE A 194 13.13 -8.53 17.07
CA ILE A 194 12.23 -8.40 18.22
C ILE A 194 11.26 -7.23 18.00
N GLY A 195 11.77 -6.08 17.55
CA GLY A 195 10.94 -4.90 17.32
C GLY A 195 9.88 -5.14 16.27
N LEU A 196 10.23 -5.75 15.13
CA LEU A 196 9.27 -6.07 14.09
C LEU A 196 8.29 -7.16 14.53
N SER A 197 8.78 -8.21 15.23
CA SER A 197 7.91 -9.26 15.79
C SER A 197 6.89 -8.68 16.75
N TRP A 198 7.32 -7.80 17.65
CA TRP A 198 6.44 -7.15 18.61
C TRP A 198 5.34 -6.32 17.93
N THR A 199 5.73 -5.46 16.99
CA THR A 199 4.78 -4.60 16.26
C THR A 199 3.81 -5.41 15.40
N PHE A 200 4.29 -6.47 14.72
CA PHE A 200 3.49 -7.29 13.83
C PHE A 200 2.55 -8.26 14.58
N THR A 201 2.95 -8.73 15.76
CA THR A 201 2.12 -9.66 16.56
C THR A 201 1.06 -8.95 17.40
N TYR A 202 1.00 -7.62 17.36
CA TYR A 202 0.01 -6.87 18.11
C TYR A 202 -1.41 -7.32 17.77
N PRO A 203 -2.25 -7.68 18.76
CA PRO A 203 -3.57 -8.30 18.52
C PRO A 203 -4.48 -7.46 17.63
N TRP A 204 -4.40 -6.13 17.75
CA TRP A 204 -5.21 -5.21 16.98
C TRP A 204 -4.91 -5.26 15.47
N LEU A 205 -3.63 -5.38 15.09
CA LEU A 205 -3.26 -5.56 13.68
C LEU A 205 -3.84 -6.85 13.10
N ARG A 206 -3.87 -7.93 13.89
CA ARG A 206 -4.51 -9.18 13.47
C ARG A 206 -6.03 -9.05 13.34
N MET A 207 -6.67 -8.40 14.31
CA MET A 207 -8.13 -8.17 14.24
C MET A 207 -8.50 -7.27 13.06
N SER A 208 -7.77 -6.21 12.81
CA SER A 208 -8.04 -5.30 11.70
C SER A 208 -7.93 -6.00 10.33
N ALA A 209 -6.97 -6.93 10.18
CA ALA A 209 -6.84 -7.73 8.96
C ALA A 209 -8.04 -8.64 8.74
N VAL A 210 -8.51 -9.30 9.79
CA VAL A 210 -9.69 -10.18 9.74
C VAL A 210 -10.98 -9.39 9.53
N LEU A 211 -11.08 -8.17 10.09
CA LEU A 211 -12.28 -7.35 10.03
C LEU A 211 -12.35 -6.45 8.80
N SER A 212 -11.36 -6.51 7.91
CA SER A 212 -11.34 -5.74 6.65
C SER A 212 -11.55 -4.23 6.81
N GLN A 213 -11.05 -3.65 7.88
CA GLN A 213 -11.30 -2.24 8.17
C GLN A 213 -10.51 -1.31 7.23
N PRO A 214 -11.08 -0.18 6.78
CA PRO A 214 -10.40 0.82 5.94
C PRO A 214 -9.22 1.50 6.64
N ASP A 215 -9.11 1.35 7.96
CA ASP A 215 -8.07 1.92 8.82
C ASP A 215 -6.63 1.58 8.41
N TRP A 216 -6.45 0.54 7.59
CA TRP A 216 -5.14 0.16 7.07
C TRP A 216 -4.46 1.28 6.26
N PHE A 217 -5.24 2.00 5.44
CA PHE A 217 -4.71 3.14 4.71
C PHE A 217 -4.37 4.29 5.66
N GLY A 218 -5.23 4.54 6.65
CA GLY A 218 -4.93 5.48 7.72
C GLY A 218 -3.62 5.16 8.44
N LEU A 219 -3.35 3.88 8.70
CA LEU A 219 -2.08 3.43 9.31
C LEU A 219 -0.88 3.65 8.38
N ILE A 220 -1.00 3.41 7.08
CA ILE A 220 0.08 3.68 6.11
C ILE A 220 0.43 5.17 6.15
N PHE A 221 -0.56 6.06 6.12
CA PHE A 221 -0.34 7.50 6.21
C PHE A 221 0.23 7.90 7.56
N ALA A 222 -0.33 7.42 8.67
CA ALA A 222 0.15 7.72 10.02
C ALA A 222 1.61 7.30 10.25
N PHE A 223 2.00 6.09 9.83
CA PHE A 223 3.39 5.64 9.93
C PHE A 223 4.32 6.38 8.98
N SER A 224 3.83 6.80 7.81
CA SER A 224 4.59 7.63 6.88
C SER A 224 4.88 9.00 7.50
N ILE A 225 3.87 9.64 8.10
CA ILE A 225 4.02 10.91 8.81
C ILE A 225 5.01 10.74 9.97
N LEU A 226 4.83 9.70 10.78
CA LEU A 226 5.71 9.43 11.92
C LEU A 226 7.17 9.26 11.48
N LEU A 227 7.44 8.49 10.42
CA LEU A 227 8.78 8.31 9.86
C LEU A 227 9.40 9.62 9.39
N LEU A 228 8.62 10.44 8.69
CA LEU A 228 9.11 11.72 8.16
C LEU A 228 9.36 12.75 9.26
N THR A 229 8.67 12.63 10.40
CA THR A 229 8.76 13.57 11.54
C THR A 229 9.78 13.17 12.59
N LEU A 230 10.16 11.89 12.71
CA LEU A 230 11.12 11.41 13.73
C LEU A 230 12.49 12.12 13.68
N ASP A 231 12.90 12.61 12.51
CA ASP A 231 14.17 13.32 12.30
C ASP A 231 13.95 14.81 11.99
N PHE A 232 12.79 15.33 12.36
CA PHE A 232 12.38 16.67 11.97
C PHE A 232 13.21 17.72 12.69
N ARG A 233 14.17 18.28 11.96
CA ARG A 233 14.82 19.53 12.33
C ARG A 233 14.26 20.62 11.42
N PHE A 234 13.59 21.61 11.98
CA PHE A 234 13.00 22.73 11.23
C PHE A 234 13.98 23.38 10.24
N GLU A 235 15.27 23.32 10.54
CA GLU A 235 16.35 23.86 9.70
C GLU A 235 16.59 23.04 8.40
N LYS A 236 16.02 21.85 8.27
CA LYS A 236 16.21 20.93 7.13
C LYS A 236 14.91 20.62 6.38
N LEU A 237 13.92 21.48 6.50
CA LEU A 237 12.66 21.30 5.79
C LEU A 237 12.89 21.47 4.29
N ASP A 238 12.93 20.38 3.57
CA ASP A 238 12.94 20.41 2.11
C ASP A 238 11.52 20.33 1.55
N LEU A 239 11.30 20.92 0.40
CA LEU A 239 10.01 20.98 -0.27
C LEU A 239 9.34 19.59 -0.49
N PRO A 240 10.09 18.51 -0.84
CA PRO A 240 9.52 17.17 -0.95
C PRO A 240 8.96 16.63 0.34
N ARG A 241 9.64 16.79 1.48
CA ARG A 241 9.14 16.33 2.80
C ARG A 241 7.90 17.11 3.21
N PHE A 242 7.93 18.44 3.02
CA PHE A 242 6.78 19.28 3.31
C PHE A 242 5.57 18.88 2.46
N GLY A 243 5.76 18.68 1.15
CA GLY A 243 4.69 18.26 0.24
C GLY A 243 4.07 16.92 0.63
N LEU A 244 4.90 15.92 1.02
CA LEU A 244 4.41 14.62 1.47
C LEU A 244 3.70 14.69 2.82
N LEU A 245 4.20 15.48 3.77
CA LEU A 245 3.52 15.71 5.05
C LEU A 245 2.16 16.36 4.83
N PHE A 246 2.09 17.38 3.95
CA PHE A 246 0.84 18.02 3.60
C PHE A 246 -0.16 17.05 2.97
N LEU A 247 0.27 16.25 1.99
CA LEU A 247 -0.58 15.23 1.34
C LEU A 247 -1.04 14.14 2.30
N ALA A 248 -0.24 13.80 3.31
CA ALA A 248 -0.59 12.77 4.29
C ALA A 248 -1.54 13.29 5.40
N THR A 249 -1.69 14.60 5.54
CA THR A 249 -2.56 15.24 6.55
C THR A 249 -3.83 15.84 5.95
N ALA A 250 -3.90 16.00 4.62
CA ALA A 250 -5.07 16.45 3.89
C ALA A 250 -6.08 15.33 3.65
#